data_e68f8ded262b40c4542583bc8d4d1533
#
_entry.id   e68f8ded262b40c4542583bc8d4d1533
#
_cell.length_a   1.000
_cell.length_b   1.000
_cell.length_c   1.000
_cell.angle_alpha   90.00
_cell.angle_beta   90.00
_cell.angle_gamma   90.00
#
_symmetry.space_group_name_H-M   'P 1'
#
loop_
_entity.id
_entity.type
_entity.pdbx_description
1 polymer ?
#
loop_
_entity_poly.entity_id
_entity_poly.type
_entity_poly.pdbx_seq_one_letter_code
_entity_poly.pdbx_strand_id
1 'polypeptide(L)' 'MIKNEREYRITVAQANKLEQALSQLDTPQAPIGLHPLIQKAQRDALQSQLDELREQIAEYESLNL' A
#
# COMPACT_ATOMS: atom_id res chain seq x y z
N MET A 1 7.50 -8.87 8.93
CA MET A 1 8.03 -8.23 10.13
C MET A 1 9.33 -7.50 9.83
N ILE A 2 9.40 -6.23 10.17
CA ILE A 2 10.59 -5.42 9.92
C ILE A 2 11.64 -5.71 11.01
N LYS A 3 12.82 -6.13 10.58
CA LYS A 3 13.87 -6.54 11.51
C LYS A 3 15.00 -5.53 11.68
N ASN A 4 15.20 -4.66 10.67
CA ASN A 4 16.29 -3.70 10.71
C ASN A 4 15.92 -2.48 9.87
N GLU A 5 16.78 -1.47 9.88
CA GLU A 5 16.54 -0.22 9.18
C GLU A 5 16.45 -0.41 7.67
N ARG A 6 17.23 -1.33 7.13
CA ARG A 6 17.18 -1.61 5.69
C ARG A 6 15.81 -2.12 5.28
N GLU A 7 15.26 -3.08 6.03
CA GLU A 7 13.93 -3.60 5.76
C GLU A 7 12.87 -2.53 5.98
N TYR A 8 13.06 -1.68 6.96
CA TYR A 8 12.16 -0.56 7.22
C TYR A 8 12.08 0.34 5.99
N ARG A 9 13.22 0.72 5.41
CA ARG A 9 13.24 1.59 4.23
C ARG A 9 12.57 0.93 3.04
N ILE A 10 12.80 -0.36 2.84
CA ILE A 10 12.17 -1.11 1.75
C ILE A 10 10.65 -1.14 1.94
N THR A 11 10.20 -1.38 3.16
CA THR A 11 8.77 -1.44 3.47
C THR A 11 8.11 -0.09 3.24
N VAL A 12 8.75 1.00 3.65
CA VAL A 12 8.25 2.36 3.41
C VAL A 12 8.13 2.64 1.92
N ALA A 13 9.14 2.25 1.14
CA ALA A 13 9.11 2.44 -0.30
C ALA A 13 7.97 1.67 -0.94
N GLN A 14 7.73 0.43 -0.50
CA GLN A 14 6.62 -0.37 -1.00
C GLN A 14 5.28 0.26 -0.64
N ALA A 15 5.14 0.75 0.59
CA ALA A 15 3.90 1.43 1.01
C ALA A 15 3.63 2.65 0.15
N ASN A 16 4.66 3.44 -0.16
CA ASN A 16 4.51 4.60 -1.03
C ASN A 16 4.06 4.21 -2.43
N LYS A 17 4.60 3.13 -2.97
CA LYS A 17 4.18 2.63 -4.28
C LYS A 17 2.72 2.21 -4.28
N LEU A 18 2.29 1.54 -3.23
CA LEU A 18 0.89 1.12 -3.11
C LEU A 18 -0.04 2.34 -2.99
N GLU A 19 0.37 3.37 -2.25
CA GLU A 19 -0.40 4.59 -2.17
C GLU A 19 -0.56 5.24 -3.54
N GLN A 20 0.51 5.30 -4.32
CA GLN A 20 0.45 5.85 -5.66
C GLN A 20 -0.48 5.04 -6.56
N ALA A 21 -0.41 3.72 -6.47
CA ALA A 21 -1.29 2.85 -7.24
C ALA A 21 -2.76 3.08 -6.88
N LEU A 22 -3.06 3.21 -5.59
CA LEU A 22 -4.42 3.51 -5.14
C LEU A 22 -4.90 4.86 -5.64
N SER A 23 -4.02 5.86 -5.59
CA SER A 23 -4.35 7.19 -6.09
C SER A 23 -4.70 7.16 -7.57
N GLN A 24 -3.97 6.37 -8.35
CA GLN A 24 -4.24 6.22 -9.78
C GLN A 24 -5.57 5.50 -10.03
N LEU A 25 -5.90 4.52 -9.19
CA LEU A 25 -7.18 3.82 -9.32
C LEU A 25 -8.38 4.71 -8.97
N ASP A 26 -8.15 5.71 -8.12
CA ASP A 26 -9.20 6.64 -7.72
C ASP A 26 -9.43 7.78 -8.71
N THR A 27 -8.61 7.88 -9.77
CA THR A 27 -8.79 8.95 -10.74
C THR A 27 -9.94 8.63 -11.68
N PRO A 28 -10.65 9.66 -12.19
CA PRO A 28 -11.72 9.45 -13.17
C PRO A 28 -11.21 8.88 -14.48
N GLN A 29 -9.91 8.82 -14.68
CA GLN A 29 -9.29 8.29 -15.88
C GLN A 29 -8.92 6.81 -15.75
N ALA A 30 -9.73 6.05 -15.05
CA ALA A 30 -9.51 4.61 -14.94
C ALA A 30 -9.46 3.99 -16.35
N PRO A 31 -8.61 2.95 -16.53
CA PRO A 31 -8.49 2.32 -17.84
C PRO A 31 -9.85 1.89 -18.39
N ILE A 32 -10.06 2.22 -19.64
CA ILE A 32 -11.31 1.88 -20.33
C ILE A 32 -11.40 0.36 -20.42
N GLY A 33 -12.57 -0.18 -20.01
CA GLY A 33 -12.83 -1.61 -20.13
C GLY A 33 -12.75 -2.41 -18.84
N LEU A 34 -12.29 -1.81 -17.74
CA LEU A 34 -12.33 -2.51 -16.46
C LEU A 34 -13.72 -2.43 -15.86
N HIS A 35 -14.24 -3.60 -15.49
CA HIS A 35 -15.52 -3.69 -14.80
C HIS A 35 -15.41 -3.03 -13.42
N PRO A 36 -16.43 -2.28 -12.96
CA PRO A 36 -16.38 -1.63 -11.65
C PRO A 36 -16.11 -2.57 -10.49
N LEU A 37 -16.60 -3.80 -10.55
CA LEU A 37 -16.35 -4.79 -9.50
C LEU A 37 -14.89 -5.21 -9.46
N ILE A 38 -14.25 -5.30 -10.63
CA ILE A 38 -12.84 -5.64 -10.71
C ILE A 38 -11.98 -4.50 -10.15
N GLN A 39 -12.33 -3.27 -10.47
CA GLN A 39 -11.64 -2.10 -9.93
C GLN A 39 -11.74 -2.05 -8.41
N LYS A 40 -12.93 -2.31 -7.87
CA LYS A 40 -13.14 -2.33 -6.44
C LYS A 40 -12.32 -3.42 -5.77
N ALA A 41 -12.30 -4.61 -6.37
CA ALA A 41 -11.52 -5.72 -5.84
C ALA A 41 -10.03 -5.40 -5.81
N GLN A 42 -9.51 -4.77 -6.87
CA GLN A 42 -8.11 -4.37 -6.92
C GLN A 42 -7.80 -3.32 -5.87
N ARG A 43 -8.68 -2.34 -5.71
CA ARG A 43 -8.51 -1.30 -4.69
C ARG A 43 -8.49 -1.91 -3.30
N ASP A 44 -9.43 -2.81 -3.00
CA ASP A 44 -9.51 -3.44 -1.70
C ASP A 44 -8.25 -4.26 -1.41
N ALA A 45 -7.74 -4.98 -2.40
CA ALA A 45 -6.52 -5.77 -2.25
C ALA A 45 -5.31 -4.88 -1.97
N LEU A 46 -5.16 -3.80 -2.72
CA LEU A 46 -4.06 -2.86 -2.53
C LEU A 46 -4.18 -2.16 -1.18
N GLN A 47 -5.38 -1.77 -0.80
CA GLN A 47 -5.61 -1.12 0.49
C GLN A 47 -5.24 -2.05 1.64
N SER A 48 -5.63 -3.32 1.54
CA SER A 48 -5.29 -4.31 2.57
C SER A 48 -3.78 -4.48 2.71
N GLN A 49 -3.07 -4.57 1.58
CA GLN A 49 -1.62 -4.68 1.61
C GLN A 49 -0.97 -3.43 2.19
N LEU A 50 -1.47 -2.26 1.82
CA LEU A 50 -0.97 -1.00 2.34
C LEU A 50 -1.17 -0.91 3.85
N ASP A 51 -2.35 -1.27 4.34
CA ASP A 51 -2.65 -1.26 5.76
C ASP A 51 -1.71 -2.18 6.53
N GLU A 52 -1.44 -3.36 5.97
CA GLU A 52 -0.52 -4.31 6.58
C GLU A 52 0.90 -3.75 6.66
N LEU A 53 1.37 -3.13 5.57
CA LEU A 53 2.69 -2.51 5.57
C LEU A 53 2.78 -1.34 6.55
N ARG A 54 1.75 -0.52 6.62
CA ARG A 54 1.70 0.59 7.56
C ARG A 54 1.72 0.10 9.01
N GLU A 55 1.04 -0.98 9.28
CA GLU A 55 1.04 -1.58 10.61
C GLU A 55 2.44 -2.04 10.99
N GLN A 56 3.14 -2.69 10.07
CA GLN A 56 4.52 -3.11 10.32
C GLN A 56 5.45 -1.92 10.54
N ILE A 57 5.27 -0.87 9.76
CA ILE A 57 6.07 0.35 9.90
C ILE A 57 5.83 0.99 11.26
N ALA A 58 4.59 1.12 11.67
CA ALA A 58 4.24 1.71 12.96
C ALA A 58 4.81 0.88 14.12
N GLU A 59 4.75 -0.44 14.00
CA GLU A 59 5.29 -1.34 15.00
C GLU A 59 6.80 -1.17 15.13
N TYR A 60 7.50 -1.10 14.00
CA TYR A 60 8.95 -0.90 14.01
C TYR A 60 9.32 0.45 14.63
N GLU A 61 8.62 1.50 14.25
CA GLU A 61 8.87 2.84 14.79
C GLU A 61 8.62 2.88 16.29
N SER A 62 7.60 2.19 16.75
CA SER A 62 7.29 2.11 18.18
C SER A 62 8.39 1.41 18.97
N LEU A 63 9.01 0.38 18.37
CA LEU A 63 10.06 -0.38 19.05
C LEU A 63 11.40 0.35 19.09
N ASN A 64 11.62 1.31 18.20
CA ASN A 64 12.89 1.99 18.06
C ASN A 64 12.92 3.42 18.63
N LEU A 65 11.89 3.80 19.31
CA LEU A 65 11.83 5.12 19.94
C LEU A 65 12.41 5.11 21.34
#